data_9b37db36f802bb1c9d48e36678e22fef
#
_entry.id   9b37db36f802bb1c9d48e36678e22fef
#
_cell.length_a   1.000
_cell.length_b   1.000
_cell.length_c   1.000
_cell.angle_alpha   90.00
_cell.angle_beta   90.00
_cell.angle_gamma   90.00
#
_symmetry.space_group_name_H-M   'P 1'
#
loop_
_entity.id
_entity.type
_entity.pdbx_description
1 polymer ?
#
loop_
_entity_poly.entity_id
_entity_poly.type
_entity_poly.pdbx_seq_one_letter_code
_entity_poly.pdbx_strand_id
1 'polypeptide(L)'
;MGRVAKSKEARRAGARLRTIALIGIDGSGKTTQARRLAAALTGAGLPATYHRNAGGRRFLGRVARRLGRPDPQRLLGRTGLLVAESVLRWLAIAAARLSRLLTGRVAVMDRYSACQYASIRAHGGHRWERLARLGYRVFPRPQVTFLLTVDPAEAYRRIERRGTDHESMRYLAAADRAYRTLPEHHTFVVVDASGPADEVSRRIRDHLDGWLGAVQAAGLPRVPERGRAPVRV
;
A
#
# COMPACT_ATOMS: atom_id res chain seq x y z
N MET A 1 -26.48 15.68 -12.98
CA MET A 1 -25.56 14.86 -12.17
C MET A 1 -24.18 15.48 -11.89
N GLY A 2 -23.70 16.49 -12.61
CA GLY A 2 -22.34 17.05 -12.47
C GLY A 2 -22.11 17.98 -11.23
N ARG A 3 -23.10 18.60 -10.65
CA ARG A 3 -22.92 19.54 -9.51
C ARG A 3 -22.66 18.85 -8.17
N VAL A 4 -23.24 17.70 -7.91
CA VAL A 4 -23.08 16.95 -6.65
C VAL A 4 -21.70 16.28 -6.58
N ALA A 5 -21.16 15.82 -7.70
CA ALA A 5 -19.82 15.28 -7.79
C ALA A 5 -18.74 16.35 -7.51
N LYS A 6 -18.85 17.52 -8.16
CA LYS A 6 -17.94 18.67 -7.91
C LYS A 6 -18.00 19.20 -6.47
N SER A 7 -19.17 19.17 -5.82
CA SER A 7 -19.30 19.57 -4.40
C SER A 7 -18.63 18.56 -3.44
N LYS A 8 -18.68 17.26 -3.73
CA LYS A 8 -17.96 16.24 -2.95
C LYS A 8 -16.43 16.32 -3.17
N GLU A 9 -15.99 16.62 -4.38
CA GLU A 9 -14.56 16.84 -4.69
C GLU A 9 -14.04 18.13 -4.04
N ALA A 10 -14.78 19.24 -4.07
CA ALA A 10 -14.39 20.47 -3.40
C ALA A 10 -14.34 20.33 -1.87
N ARG A 11 -15.22 19.54 -1.25
CA ARG A 11 -15.12 19.20 0.18
C ARG A 11 -13.94 18.27 0.49
N ARG A 12 -13.52 17.42 -0.45
CA ARG A 12 -12.30 16.62 -0.33
C ARG A 12 -11.03 17.44 -0.50
N ALA A 13 -11.02 18.44 -1.36
CA ALA A 13 -9.89 19.34 -1.57
C ALA A 13 -9.54 20.18 -0.32
N GLY A 14 -10.50 20.51 0.54
CA GLY A 14 -10.26 21.14 1.85
C GLY A 14 -9.75 20.17 2.93
N ALA A 15 -9.82 18.87 2.72
CA ALA A 15 -9.32 17.89 3.66
C ALA A 15 -7.82 17.67 3.44
N ARG A 16 -7.00 18.05 4.42
CA ARG A 16 -5.54 17.85 4.39
C ARG A 16 -5.22 16.38 4.10
N LEU A 17 -4.54 16.09 3.00
CA LEU A 17 -4.10 14.73 2.64
C LEU A 17 -3.24 14.15 3.77
N ARG A 18 -3.59 12.97 4.27
CA ARG A 18 -2.96 12.36 5.44
C ARG A 18 -2.35 11.00 5.16
N THR A 19 -3.10 10.15 4.49
CA THR A 19 -2.68 8.75 4.23
C THR A 19 -3.16 8.32 2.86
N ILE A 20 -2.23 7.82 2.06
CA ILE A 20 -2.49 7.17 0.78
C ILE A 20 -2.04 5.72 0.90
N ALA A 21 -2.81 4.78 0.41
CA ALA A 21 -2.44 3.38 0.38
C ALA A 21 -2.34 2.85 -1.06
N LEU A 22 -1.31 2.07 -1.32
CA LEU A 22 -1.16 1.30 -2.57
C LEU A 22 -1.33 -0.18 -2.22
N ILE A 23 -2.31 -0.83 -2.85
CA ILE A 23 -2.67 -2.23 -2.64
C ILE A 23 -2.67 -2.99 -3.97
N GLY A 24 -2.78 -4.30 -3.94
CA GLY A 24 -2.79 -5.19 -5.11
C GLY A 24 -1.95 -6.44 -4.87
N ILE A 25 -1.94 -7.36 -5.83
CA ILE A 25 -1.19 -8.63 -5.76
C ILE A 25 0.32 -8.40 -5.80
N ASP A 26 1.11 -9.38 -5.38
CA ASP A 26 2.56 -9.29 -5.50
C ASP A 26 2.97 -9.27 -6.97
N GLY A 27 4.01 -8.55 -7.31
CA GLY A 27 4.36 -8.26 -8.71
C GLY A 27 3.65 -7.06 -9.34
N SER A 28 2.60 -6.48 -8.73
CA SER A 28 1.87 -5.32 -9.30
C SER A 28 2.61 -3.97 -9.21
N GLY A 29 3.82 -3.91 -8.66
CA GLY A 29 4.61 -2.68 -8.64
C GLY A 29 4.38 -1.73 -7.45
N LYS A 30 3.60 -2.11 -6.43
CA LYS A 30 3.25 -1.28 -5.26
C LYS A 30 4.43 -0.54 -4.64
N THR A 31 5.50 -1.26 -4.35
CA THR A 31 6.68 -0.70 -3.68
C THR A 31 7.34 0.40 -4.52
N THR A 32 7.46 0.17 -5.82
CA THR A 32 8.02 1.14 -6.77
C THR A 32 7.16 2.39 -6.81
N GLN A 33 5.86 2.21 -6.99
CA GLN A 33 4.90 3.31 -7.09
C GLN A 33 4.75 4.09 -5.78
N ALA A 34 4.74 3.41 -4.64
CA ALA A 34 4.66 4.08 -3.34
C ALA A 34 5.89 4.96 -3.05
N ARG A 35 7.10 4.52 -3.41
CA ARG A 35 8.32 5.32 -3.28
C ARG A 35 8.31 6.51 -4.23
N ARG A 36 7.96 6.29 -5.50
CA ARG A 36 7.85 7.36 -6.51
C ARG A 36 6.81 8.40 -6.11
N LEU A 37 5.65 7.94 -5.60
CA LEU A 37 4.60 8.84 -5.14
C LEU A 37 5.04 9.68 -3.94
N ALA A 38 5.70 9.09 -2.94
CA ALA A 38 6.21 9.84 -1.79
C ALA A 38 7.22 10.91 -2.22
N ALA A 39 8.11 10.59 -3.16
CA ALA A 39 9.07 11.54 -3.72
C ALA A 39 8.35 12.65 -4.52
N ALA A 40 7.39 12.31 -5.38
CA ALA A 40 6.64 13.27 -6.20
C ALA A 40 5.82 14.23 -5.33
N LEU A 41 5.13 13.74 -4.29
CA LEU A 41 4.38 14.58 -3.35
C LEU A 41 5.32 15.55 -2.62
N THR A 42 6.48 15.08 -2.18
CA THR A 42 7.46 15.92 -1.51
C THR A 42 8.00 16.99 -2.45
N GLY A 43 8.33 16.65 -3.71
CA GLY A 43 8.76 17.61 -4.72
C GLY A 43 7.68 18.64 -5.10
N ALA A 44 6.39 18.27 -4.98
CA ALA A 44 5.26 19.16 -5.19
C ALA A 44 4.91 20.04 -3.96
N GLY A 45 5.71 20.01 -2.88
CA GLY A 45 5.48 20.82 -1.68
C GLY A 45 4.59 20.17 -0.63
N LEU A 46 4.23 18.88 -0.80
CA LEU A 46 3.53 18.06 0.18
C LEU A 46 4.50 17.06 0.83
N PRO A 47 5.12 17.37 1.98
CA PRO A 47 6.05 16.45 2.63
C PRO A 47 5.41 15.09 2.86
N ALA A 48 5.94 14.04 2.26
CA ALA A 48 5.44 12.70 2.34
C ALA A 48 6.51 11.70 2.79
N THR A 49 6.10 10.62 3.45
CA THR A 49 6.97 9.54 3.90
C THR A 49 6.45 8.20 3.40
N TYR A 50 7.34 7.45 2.77
CA TYR A 50 7.08 6.07 2.38
C TYR A 50 7.11 5.14 3.60
N HIS A 51 6.08 4.33 3.77
CA HIS A 51 5.99 3.30 4.81
C HIS A 51 5.76 1.92 4.21
N ARG A 52 6.71 1.01 4.45
CA ARG A 52 6.62 -0.37 4.02
C ARG A 52 5.80 -1.18 5.02
N ASN A 53 4.81 -1.93 4.53
CA ASN A 53 4.02 -2.85 5.32
C ASN A 53 4.03 -4.27 4.70
N ALA A 54 5.14 -4.98 4.83
CA ALA A 54 5.38 -6.27 4.21
C ALA A 54 4.80 -7.47 5.01
N GLY A 55 4.06 -7.25 6.11
CA GLY A 55 3.52 -8.34 6.95
C GLY A 55 4.57 -9.18 7.67
N GLY A 56 5.84 -8.76 7.66
CA GLY A 56 6.90 -9.42 8.44
C GLY A 56 7.40 -10.76 7.90
N ARG A 57 6.98 -11.22 6.71
CA ARG A 57 7.39 -12.54 6.17
C ARG A 57 8.90 -12.75 6.17
N ARG A 58 9.70 -11.73 5.78
CA ARG A 58 11.17 -11.81 5.81
C ARG A 58 11.73 -11.92 7.22
N PHE A 59 11.09 -11.27 8.19
CA PHE A 59 11.45 -11.37 9.60
C PHE A 59 11.12 -12.76 10.13
N LEU A 60 9.90 -13.25 9.92
CA LEU A 60 9.47 -14.59 10.31
C LEU A 60 10.33 -15.68 9.65
N GLY A 61 10.72 -15.51 8.37
CA GLY A 61 11.64 -16.40 7.68
C GLY A 61 13.04 -16.45 8.32
N ARG A 62 13.57 -15.32 8.80
CA ARG A 62 14.84 -15.30 9.53
C ARG A 62 14.74 -16.00 10.88
N VAL A 63 13.66 -15.76 11.60
CA VAL A 63 13.39 -16.43 12.89
C VAL A 63 13.25 -17.93 12.69
N ALA A 64 12.47 -18.38 11.72
CA ALA A 64 12.29 -19.80 11.41
C ALA A 64 13.64 -20.49 11.10
N ARG A 65 14.49 -19.87 10.26
CA ARG A 65 15.82 -20.39 9.95
C ARG A 65 16.73 -20.45 11.18
N ARG A 66 16.69 -19.46 12.07
CA ARG A 66 17.45 -19.49 13.34
C ARG A 66 17.02 -20.62 14.27
N LEU A 67 15.74 -21.02 14.16
CA LEU A 67 15.17 -22.13 14.93
C LEU A 67 15.25 -23.47 14.17
N GLY A 68 16.10 -23.58 13.14
CA GLY A 68 16.30 -24.81 12.38
C GLY A 68 15.12 -25.22 11.51
N ARG A 69 14.18 -24.31 11.23
CA ARG A 69 13.04 -24.58 10.36
C ARG A 69 13.23 -23.93 9.00
N PRO A 70 12.98 -24.64 7.89
CA PRO A 70 13.21 -24.10 6.54
C PRO A 70 12.21 -22.98 6.18
N ASP A 71 11.05 -22.97 6.86
CA ASP A 71 9.90 -22.12 6.47
C ASP A 71 9.06 -21.72 7.70
N PRO A 72 8.60 -20.45 7.81
CA PRO A 72 7.76 -19.97 8.89
C PRO A 72 6.44 -20.76 9.04
N GLN A 73 5.90 -21.30 7.95
CA GLN A 73 4.66 -22.07 8.00
C GLN A 73 4.84 -23.40 8.75
N ARG A 74 6.04 -24.01 8.64
CA ARG A 74 6.37 -25.22 9.42
C ARG A 74 6.56 -24.92 10.92
N LEU A 75 6.93 -23.67 11.26
CA LEU A 75 7.11 -23.24 12.63
C LEU A 75 5.77 -22.89 13.31
N LEU A 76 4.93 -22.12 12.63
CA LEU A 76 3.73 -21.50 13.20
C LEU A 76 2.43 -22.17 12.76
N GLY A 77 2.50 -23.08 11.80
CA GLY A 77 1.33 -23.56 11.10
C GLY A 77 0.69 -22.48 10.21
N ARG A 78 -0.30 -22.85 9.42
CA ARG A 78 -0.97 -21.93 8.50
C ARG A 78 -1.71 -20.79 9.22
N THR A 79 -2.46 -21.12 10.26
CA THR A 79 -3.22 -20.13 11.04
C THR A 79 -2.31 -19.23 11.85
N GLY A 80 -1.30 -19.79 12.53
CA GLY A 80 -0.33 -18.99 13.29
C GLY A 80 0.43 -18.00 12.42
N LEU A 81 0.81 -18.40 11.19
CA LEU A 81 1.46 -17.50 10.24
C LEU A 81 0.52 -16.35 9.83
N LEU A 82 -0.75 -16.62 9.52
CA LEU A 82 -1.73 -15.57 9.19
C LEU A 82 -1.95 -14.59 10.35
N VAL A 83 -2.00 -15.09 11.58
CA VAL A 83 -2.12 -14.24 12.78
C VAL A 83 -0.86 -13.38 12.96
N ALA A 84 0.34 -13.98 12.88
CA ALA A 84 1.60 -13.25 13.00
C ALA A 84 1.74 -12.17 11.92
N GLU A 85 1.41 -12.47 10.66
CA GLU A 85 1.38 -11.49 9.58
C GLU A 85 0.38 -10.37 9.85
N SER A 86 -0.81 -10.69 10.39
CA SER A 86 -1.83 -9.71 10.75
C SER A 86 -1.33 -8.75 11.83
N VAL A 87 -0.72 -9.28 12.89
CA VAL A 87 -0.17 -8.47 13.99
C VAL A 87 0.98 -7.57 13.50
N LEU A 88 1.93 -8.12 12.75
CA LEU A 88 3.06 -7.35 12.22
C LEU A 88 2.60 -6.25 11.25
N ARG A 89 1.58 -6.53 10.45
CA ARG A 89 0.98 -5.52 9.58
C ARG A 89 0.24 -4.45 10.38
N TRP A 90 -0.46 -4.85 11.45
CA TRP A 90 -1.13 -3.93 12.36
C TRP A 90 -0.12 -2.97 13.00
N LEU A 91 0.99 -3.51 13.54
CA LEU A 91 2.09 -2.71 14.12
C LEU A 91 2.71 -1.75 13.09
N ALA A 92 2.89 -2.18 11.85
CA ALA A 92 3.42 -1.32 10.79
C ALA A 92 2.48 -0.14 10.48
N ILE A 93 1.15 -0.35 10.50
CA ILE A 93 0.18 0.74 10.33
C ILE A 93 0.20 1.68 11.55
N ALA A 94 0.26 1.13 12.76
CA ALA A 94 0.36 1.92 14.00
C ALA A 94 1.62 2.80 14.00
N ALA A 95 2.77 2.24 13.64
CA ALA A 95 4.03 2.97 13.52
C ALA A 95 3.98 4.08 12.45
N ALA A 96 3.39 3.80 11.29
CA ALA A 96 3.22 4.80 10.23
C ALA A 96 2.29 5.94 10.69
N ARG A 97 1.21 5.60 11.41
CA ARG A 97 0.30 6.59 11.98
C ARG A 97 0.99 7.46 13.03
N LEU A 98 1.76 6.87 13.93
CA LEU A 98 2.55 7.61 14.93
C LEU A 98 3.55 8.52 14.24
N SER A 99 4.34 8.01 13.30
CA SER A 99 5.26 8.81 12.48
C SER A 99 4.56 10.02 11.84
N ARG A 100 3.39 9.81 11.26
CA ARG A 100 2.59 10.89 10.68
C ARG A 100 2.14 11.92 11.73
N LEU A 101 1.71 11.48 12.90
CA LEU A 101 1.27 12.38 13.98
C LEU A 101 2.44 13.25 14.47
N LEU A 102 3.62 12.66 14.59
CA LEU A 102 4.83 13.36 15.05
C LEU A 102 5.42 14.31 14.00
N THR A 103 5.33 13.94 12.70
CA THR A 103 6.01 14.70 11.64
C THR A 103 5.08 15.59 10.82
N GLY A 104 3.77 15.40 10.91
CA GLY A 104 2.77 16.08 10.06
C GLY A 104 2.81 15.69 8.58
N ARG A 105 3.68 14.75 8.18
CA ARG A 105 3.90 14.34 6.78
C ARG A 105 2.79 13.41 6.28
N VAL A 106 2.56 13.40 4.98
CA VAL A 106 1.66 12.43 4.33
C VAL A 106 2.26 11.03 4.42
N ALA A 107 1.49 10.07 4.93
CA ALA A 107 1.91 8.67 4.95
C ALA A 107 1.54 7.98 3.64
N VAL A 108 2.53 7.58 2.85
CA VAL A 108 2.34 6.74 1.65
C VAL A 108 2.63 5.29 2.02
N MET A 109 1.55 4.51 2.13
CA MET A 109 1.59 3.13 2.61
C MET A 109 1.74 2.13 1.47
N ASP A 110 2.82 1.37 1.45
CA ASP A 110 2.97 0.17 0.62
C ASP A 110 2.28 -1.00 1.35
N ARG A 111 1.03 -1.25 1.03
CA ARG A 111 0.04 -2.13 1.65
C ARG A 111 -0.65 -1.51 2.88
N TYR A 112 -1.94 -1.83 3.03
CA TYR A 112 -2.78 -1.43 4.16
C TYR A 112 -3.69 -2.61 4.59
N SER A 113 -4.68 -2.37 5.44
CA SER A 113 -5.59 -3.41 5.98
C SER A 113 -6.25 -4.26 4.89
N ALA A 114 -6.66 -3.67 3.76
CA ALA A 114 -7.27 -4.40 2.65
C ALA A 114 -6.38 -5.53 2.10
N CYS A 115 -5.04 -5.37 2.14
CA CYS A 115 -4.12 -6.44 1.77
C CYS A 115 -4.21 -7.65 2.71
N GLN A 116 -4.51 -7.43 3.99
CA GLN A 116 -4.71 -8.51 4.93
C GLN A 116 -6.03 -9.25 4.66
N TYR A 117 -7.10 -8.51 4.39
CA TYR A 117 -8.40 -9.10 4.07
C TYR A 117 -8.33 -9.94 2.79
N ALA A 118 -7.70 -9.41 1.75
CA ALA A 118 -7.49 -10.15 0.50
C ALA A 118 -6.63 -11.41 0.72
N SER A 119 -5.55 -11.32 1.50
CA SER A 119 -4.71 -12.47 1.85
C SER A 119 -5.49 -13.54 2.61
N ILE A 120 -6.28 -13.16 3.61
CA ILE A 120 -7.11 -14.09 4.39
C ILE A 120 -8.12 -14.80 3.48
N ARG A 121 -8.80 -14.08 2.58
CA ARG A 121 -9.73 -14.66 1.59
C ARG A 121 -9.03 -15.61 0.63
N ALA A 122 -7.89 -15.22 0.08
CA ALA A 122 -7.09 -16.04 -0.83
C ALA A 122 -6.67 -17.38 -0.21
N HIS A 123 -6.52 -17.40 1.12
CA HIS A 123 -6.25 -18.62 1.89
C HIS A 123 -7.51 -19.34 2.39
N GLY A 124 -8.71 -18.90 2.02
CA GLY A 124 -9.98 -19.51 2.45
C GLY A 124 -10.36 -19.24 3.92
N GLY A 125 -9.77 -18.22 4.53
CA GLY A 125 -9.90 -17.93 5.97
C GLY A 125 -11.05 -16.98 6.33
N HIS A 126 -12.23 -17.10 5.74
CA HIS A 126 -13.35 -16.14 5.92
C HIS A 126 -13.73 -15.84 7.38
N ARG A 127 -13.61 -16.82 8.28
CA ARG A 127 -13.87 -16.61 9.71
C ARG A 127 -12.88 -15.63 10.34
N TRP A 128 -11.62 -15.70 9.94
CA TRP A 128 -10.55 -14.84 10.44
C TRP A 128 -10.65 -13.42 9.89
N GLU A 129 -11.29 -13.21 8.73
CA GLU A 129 -11.49 -11.89 8.17
C GLU A 129 -12.30 -10.98 9.10
N ARG A 130 -13.36 -11.52 9.74
CA ARG A 130 -14.18 -10.75 10.70
C ARG A 130 -13.34 -10.24 11.88
N LEU A 131 -12.51 -11.11 12.45
CA LEU A 131 -11.61 -10.75 13.55
C LEU A 131 -10.56 -9.73 13.11
N ALA A 132 -9.95 -9.94 11.94
CA ALA A 132 -9.01 -8.97 11.38
C ALA A 132 -9.68 -7.60 11.17
N ARG A 133 -10.88 -7.56 10.59
CA ARG A 133 -11.64 -6.32 10.42
C ARG A 133 -11.91 -5.61 11.74
N LEU A 134 -12.26 -6.35 12.79
CA LEU A 134 -12.45 -5.77 14.12
C LEU A 134 -11.15 -5.13 14.65
N GLY A 135 -10.03 -5.85 14.57
CA GLY A 135 -8.73 -5.33 15.02
C GLY A 135 -8.22 -4.13 14.23
N TYR A 136 -8.54 -4.06 12.92
CA TYR A 136 -8.12 -2.94 12.06
C TYR A 136 -9.06 -1.73 12.12
N ARG A 137 -10.24 -1.83 12.75
CA ARG A 137 -11.20 -0.69 12.89
C ARG A 137 -10.62 0.51 13.64
N VAL A 138 -9.61 0.30 14.47
CA VAL A 138 -8.92 1.38 15.21
C VAL A 138 -8.13 2.33 14.28
N PHE A 139 -7.87 1.91 13.06
CA PHE A 139 -7.17 2.73 12.08
C PHE A 139 -8.14 3.46 11.16
N PRO A 140 -7.94 4.77 10.94
CA PRO A 140 -8.73 5.50 9.95
C PRO A 140 -8.48 4.91 8.56
N ARG A 141 -9.50 4.96 7.71
CA ARG A 141 -9.34 4.60 6.30
C ARG A 141 -8.40 5.60 5.62
N PRO A 142 -7.53 5.15 4.70
CA PRO A 142 -6.78 6.07 3.85
C PRO A 142 -7.74 6.98 3.07
N GLN A 143 -7.35 8.23 2.82
CA GLN A 143 -8.16 9.13 1.99
C GLN A 143 -8.25 8.64 0.54
N VAL A 144 -7.15 8.03 0.06
CA VAL A 144 -7.11 7.39 -1.25
C VAL A 144 -6.46 6.02 -1.11
N THR A 145 -7.07 5.03 -1.74
CA THR A 145 -6.51 3.69 -1.87
C THR A 145 -6.43 3.34 -3.33
N PHE A 146 -5.22 3.23 -3.86
CA PHE A 146 -4.95 2.76 -5.21
C PHE A 146 -4.84 1.24 -5.23
N LEU A 147 -5.71 0.58 -5.99
CA LEU A 147 -5.60 -0.84 -6.31
C LEU A 147 -4.85 -0.99 -7.63
N LEU A 148 -3.60 -1.42 -7.55
CA LEU A 148 -2.77 -1.71 -8.73
C LEU A 148 -3.13 -3.09 -9.26
N THR A 149 -3.79 -3.13 -10.40
CA THR A 149 -4.19 -4.36 -11.09
C THR A 149 -3.17 -4.75 -12.15
N VAL A 150 -2.89 -6.02 -12.26
CA VAL A 150 -2.05 -6.63 -13.30
C VAL A 150 -2.49 -8.07 -13.47
N ASP A 151 -2.36 -8.60 -14.65
CA ASP A 151 -2.64 -10.02 -14.90
C ASP A 151 -1.78 -10.90 -13.96
N PRO A 152 -2.37 -11.89 -13.26
CA PRO A 152 -1.63 -12.77 -12.35
C PRO A 152 -0.44 -13.48 -13.01
N ALA A 153 -0.50 -13.84 -14.30
CA ALA A 153 0.61 -14.45 -15.01
C ALA A 153 1.75 -13.46 -15.24
N GLU A 154 1.43 -12.19 -15.55
CA GLU A 154 2.45 -11.15 -15.65
C GLU A 154 3.06 -10.84 -14.28
N ALA A 155 2.23 -10.77 -13.23
CA ALA A 155 2.72 -10.59 -11.86
C ALA A 155 3.69 -11.71 -11.47
N TYR A 156 3.36 -12.96 -11.78
CA TYR A 156 4.21 -14.12 -11.54
C TYR A 156 5.55 -14.00 -12.29
N ARG A 157 5.53 -13.67 -13.59
CA ARG A 157 6.76 -13.45 -14.37
C ARG A 157 7.64 -12.35 -13.78
N ARG A 158 7.05 -11.25 -13.27
CA ARG A 158 7.78 -10.16 -12.60
C ARG A 158 8.41 -10.60 -11.28
N ILE A 159 7.74 -11.47 -10.52
CA ILE A 159 8.26 -12.04 -9.27
C ILE A 159 9.45 -12.96 -9.56
N GLU A 160 9.32 -13.89 -10.50
CA GLU A 160 10.37 -14.82 -10.88
C GLU A 160 11.61 -14.09 -11.40
N ARG A 161 11.45 -13.09 -12.29
CA ARG A 161 12.58 -12.26 -12.76
C ARG A 161 13.30 -11.54 -11.64
N ARG A 162 12.61 -11.22 -10.54
CA ARG A 162 13.20 -10.53 -9.39
C ARG A 162 13.94 -11.50 -8.45
N GLY A 163 13.58 -12.77 -8.41
CA GLY A 163 14.25 -13.83 -7.63
C GLY A 163 14.21 -13.67 -6.11
N THR A 164 13.36 -12.80 -5.57
CA THR A 164 13.40 -12.45 -4.14
C THR A 164 12.25 -12.98 -3.30
N ASP A 165 11.15 -13.31 -3.92
CA ASP A 165 9.94 -13.82 -3.27
C ASP A 165 9.33 -14.87 -4.21
N HIS A 166 8.75 -15.95 -3.68
CA HIS A 166 8.09 -16.98 -4.45
C HIS A 166 6.63 -17.05 -4.04
N GLU A 167 5.74 -16.66 -4.94
CA GLU A 167 4.30 -16.78 -4.75
C GLU A 167 3.74 -17.67 -5.86
N SER A 168 2.90 -18.64 -5.46
CA SER A 168 2.31 -19.51 -6.48
C SER A 168 1.32 -18.76 -7.36
N MET A 169 1.25 -19.13 -8.64
CA MET A 169 0.27 -18.61 -9.58
C MET A 169 -1.17 -18.74 -9.05
N ARG A 170 -1.46 -19.87 -8.41
CA ARG A 170 -2.77 -20.13 -7.77
C ARG A 170 -3.09 -19.10 -6.70
N TYR A 171 -2.11 -18.74 -5.86
CA TYR A 171 -2.29 -17.71 -4.83
C TYR A 171 -2.49 -16.32 -5.44
N LEU A 172 -1.70 -15.93 -6.43
CA LEU A 172 -1.83 -14.63 -7.09
C LEU A 172 -3.21 -14.45 -7.73
N ALA A 173 -3.70 -15.48 -8.44
CA ALA A 173 -5.05 -15.47 -9.01
C ALA A 173 -6.15 -15.42 -7.94
N ALA A 174 -5.98 -16.14 -6.82
CA ALA A 174 -6.92 -16.09 -5.71
C ALA A 174 -6.92 -14.73 -4.99
N ALA A 175 -5.75 -14.10 -4.83
CA ALA A 175 -5.61 -12.79 -4.24
C ALA A 175 -6.19 -11.68 -5.13
N ASP A 176 -6.01 -11.74 -6.45
CA ASP A 176 -6.64 -10.80 -7.39
C ASP A 176 -8.17 -10.85 -7.28
N ARG A 177 -8.75 -12.06 -7.35
CA ARG A 177 -10.19 -12.24 -7.14
C ARG A 177 -10.64 -11.73 -5.77
N ALA A 178 -9.85 -11.97 -4.72
CA ALA A 178 -10.16 -11.50 -3.38
C ALA A 178 -10.25 -9.98 -3.31
N TYR A 179 -9.33 -9.22 -3.94
CA TYR A 179 -9.43 -7.75 -3.98
C TYR A 179 -10.71 -7.28 -4.63
N ARG A 180 -11.15 -7.90 -5.73
CA ARG A 180 -12.37 -7.54 -6.46
C ARG A 180 -13.64 -7.80 -5.67
N THR A 181 -13.62 -8.76 -4.75
CA THR A 181 -14.77 -9.15 -3.92
C THR A 181 -14.79 -8.49 -2.54
N LEU A 182 -13.80 -7.65 -2.20
CA LEU A 182 -13.83 -6.91 -0.94
C LEU A 182 -15.00 -5.91 -0.92
N PRO A 183 -15.74 -5.80 0.20
CA PRO A 183 -16.79 -4.78 0.33
C PRO A 183 -16.31 -3.36 0.06
N GLU A 184 -15.03 -3.08 0.33
CA GLU A 184 -14.39 -1.79 0.09
C GLU A 184 -14.00 -1.53 -1.35
N HIS A 185 -14.08 -2.50 -2.25
CA HIS A 185 -13.61 -2.39 -3.64
C HIS A 185 -14.15 -1.14 -4.35
N HIS A 186 -15.42 -0.80 -4.12
CA HIS A 186 -16.05 0.39 -4.69
C HIS A 186 -15.43 1.72 -4.26
N THR A 187 -14.60 1.71 -3.20
CA THR A 187 -13.88 2.90 -2.72
C THR A 187 -12.45 3.00 -3.25
N PHE A 188 -11.98 1.98 -3.94
CA PHE A 188 -10.62 1.95 -4.47
C PHE A 188 -10.54 2.66 -5.82
N VAL A 189 -9.45 3.35 -6.03
CA VAL A 189 -9.05 3.84 -7.34
C VAL A 189 -8.29 2.71 -8.04
N VAL A 190 -8.92 2.10 -9.02
CA VAL A 190 -8.32 1.00 -9.78
C VAL A 190 -7.37 1.59 -10.82
N VAL A 191 -6.11 1.16 -10.78
CA VAL A 191 -5.06 1.58 -11.71
C VAL A 191 -4.48 0.35 -12.38
N ASP A 192 -4.59 0.29 -13.71
CA ASP A 192 -3.90 -0.73 -14.48
C ASP A 192 -2.39 -0.52 -14.41
N ALA A 193 -1.69 -1.50 -13.88
CA ALA A 193 -0.24 -1.52 -13.67
C ALA A 193 0.48 -2.48 -14.63
N SER A 194 -0.14 -2.84 -15.75
CA SER A 194 0.46 -3.70 -16.79
C SER A 194 1.54 -2.99 -17.57
N GLY A 195 1.41 -1.68 -17.76
CA GLY A 195 2.33 -0.85 -18.52
C GLY A 195 3.65 -0.48 -17.80
N PRO A 196 4.47 0.37 -18.44
CA PRO A 196 5.70 0.91 -17.88
C PRO A 196 5.48 1.65 -16.56
N ALA A 197 6.46 1.57 -15.66
CA ALA A 197 6.33 2.15 -14.33
C ALA A 197 6.09 3.67 -14.34
N ASP A 198 6.58 4.40 -15.35
CA ASP A 198 6.39 5.85 -15.48
C ASP A 198 4.96 6.22 -15.86
N GLU A 199 4.33 5.42 -16.71
CA GLU A 199 2.93 5.57 -17.08
C GLU A 199 2.01 5.32 -15.89
N VAL A 200 2.24 4.24 -15.16
CA VAL A 200 1.50 3.95 -13.91
C VAL A 200 1.67 5.09 -12.90
N SER A 201 2.89 5.65 -12.79
CA SER A 201 3.15 6.80 -11.94
C SER A 201 2.37 8.04 -12.36
N ARG A 202 2.22 8.30 -13.67
CA ARG A 202 1.39 9.41 -14.18
C ARG A 202 -0.06 9.22 -13.79
N ARG A 203 -0.66 8.05 -14.12
CA ARG A 203 -2.07 7.73 -13.78
C ARG A 203 -2.37 7.93 -12.29
N ILE A 204 -1.45 7.56 -11.41
CA ILE A 204 -1.59 7.77 -9.96
C ILE A 204 -1.55 9.26 -9.61
N ARG A 205 -0.64 10.05 -10.22
CA ARG A 205 -0.53 11.49 -9.95
C ARG A 205 -1.74 12.25 -10.47
N ASP A 206 -2.17 12.00 -11.70
CA ASP A 206 -3.33 12.64 -12.32
C ASP A 206 -4.58 12.54 -11.43
N HIS A 207 -4.70 11.43 -10.70
CA HIS A 207 -5.79 11.24 -9.74
C HIS A 207 -5.65 12.10 -8.47
N LEU A 208 -4.46 12.58 -8.16
CA LEU A 208 -4.17 13.43 -7.00
C LEU A 208 -4.06 14.92 -7.34
N ASP A 209 -4.14 15.29 -8.61
CA ASP A 209 -3.97 16.67 -9.07
C ASP A 209 -4.92 17.66 -8.39
N GLY A 210 -6.14 17.23 -8.05
CA GLY A 210 -7.07 18.04 -7.27
C GLY A 210 -6.53 18.45 -5.88
N TRP A 211 -5.77 17.58 -5.23
CA TRP A 211 -5.12 17.90 -3.95
C TRP A 211 -3.83 18.70 -4.14
N LEU A 212 -3.05 18.41 -5.19
CA LEU A 212 -1.83 19.16 -5.52
C LEU A 212 -2.17 20.60 -5.90
N GLY A 213 -3.19 20.82 -6.70
CA GLY A 213 -3.69 22.14 -7.07
C GLY A 213 -4.18 22.96 -5.86
N ALA A 214 -4.89 22.34 -4.92
CA ALA A 214 -5.36 22.99 -3.70
C ALA A 214 -4.20 23.44 -2.78
N VAL A 215 -3.11 22.66 -2.71
CA VAL A 215 -1.90 23.00 -1.95
C VAL A 215 -1.15 24.18 -2.57
N GLN A 216 -1.03 24.21 -3.90
CA GLN A 216 -0.44 25.31 -4.63
C GLN A 216 -1.23 26.61 -4.48
N ALA A 217 -2.58 26.51 -4.53
CA ALA A 217 -3.47 27.66 -4.35
C ALA A 217 -3.43 28.21 -2.91
N ALA A 218 -3.17 27.36 -1.92
CA ALA A 218 -3.07 27.78 -0.51
C ALA A 218 -1.73 28.45 -0.15
N GLY A 219 -0.81 28.65 -1.10
CA GLY A 219 0.45 29.37 -0.89
C GLY A 219 1.39 28.72 0.13
N LEU A 220 1.25 27.42 0.39
CA LEU A 220 2.14 26.71 1.29
C LEU A 220 3.58 26.71 0.71
N PRO A 221 4.60 27.16 1.50
CA PRO A 221 5.96 27.29 1.01
C PRO A 221 6.48 25.93 0.49
N ARG A 222 7.07 25.93 -0.71
CA ARG A 222 7.84 24.79 -1.19
C ARG A 222 8.95 24.52 -0.19
N VAL A 223 9.05 23.30 0.31
CA VAL A 223 10.21 22.89 1.10
C VAL A 223 11.43 23.09 0.22
N PRO A 224 12.42 23.94 0.62
CA PRO A 224 13.61 24.11 -0.18
C PRO A 224 14.28 22.76 -0.35
N GLU A 225 14.68 22.45 -1.59
CA GLU A 225 15.52 21.29 -1.89
C GLU A 225 16.79 21.44 -1.03
N ARG A 226 16.91 20.62 0.01
CA ARG A 226 18.19 20.47 0.70
C ARG A 226 19.14 19.91 -0.34
N GLY A 227 20.13 20.73 -0.69
CA GLY A 227 21.11 20.45 -1.73
C GLY A 227 21.61 19.01 -1.65
N ARG A 228 21.60 18.33 -2.77
CA ARG A 228 22.33 17.07 -2.95
C ARG A 228 23.77 17.32 -2.51
N ALA A 229 24.14 16.76 -1.36
CA ALA A 229 25.56 16.63 -1.05
C ALA A 229 26.22 15.88 -2.21
N PRO A 230 27.35 16.37 -2.75
CA PRO A 230 28.04 15.69 -3.83
C PRO A 230 28.50 14.32 -3.31
N VAL A 231 28.13 13.27 -4.04
CA VAL A 231 28.69 11.93 -3.86
C VAL A 231 30.18 12.07 -4.15
N ARG A 232 31.01 11.96 -3.13
CA ARG A 232 32.46 11.79 -3.34
C ARG A 232 32.66 10.38 -3.93
N VAL A 233 33.29 10.38 -5.09
CA VAL A 233 33.83 9.21 -5.80
C VAL A 233 34.93 8.57 -4.96
#